data_41661366e9f3ad458c45a82f2bc1aab6
#
_entry.id   41661366e9f3ad458c45a82f2bc1aab6
#
_cell.length_a   1.000
_cell.length_b   1.000
_cell.length_c   1.000
_cell.angle_alpha   90.00
_cell.angle_beta   90.00
_cell.angle_gamma   90.00
#
_symmetry.space_group_name_H-M   'P 1'
#
loop_
_entity.id
_entity.type
_entity.pdbx_description
1 polymer ?
#
loop_
_entity_poly.entity_id
_entity_poly.type
_entity_poly.pdbx_seq_one_letter_code
_entity_poly.pdbx_strand_id
1 'polypeptide(L)'
;MKTIAFFTCSNGYGHLKRVVEVSKNLLEDFHVTIFCEKYQYDKFNKEISELPISFKFYNIENIRWDKVLENNKIYFKQYMDWINENKTHLFDYDVVVSDNVAGLLLHRKDIILMGSFLWHDVYFNKFGTNELSTFDFNLIQENTPRIITNKYVETGTL
;
A
#
# COMPACT_ATOMS: atom_id res chain seq x y z
N MET A 1 14.45 -19.41 3.62
CA MET A 1 13.25 -18.63 4.03
C MET A 1 12.61 -17.97 2.83
N LYS A 2 11.29 -17.89 2.83
CA LYS A 2 10.56 -17.12 1.83
C LYS A 2 10.75 -15.62 2.02
N THR A 3 10.56 -14.87 0.96
CA THR A 3 10.64 -13.42 0.95
C THR A 3 9.24 -12.80 0.92
N ILE A 4 9.06 -11.73 1.68
CA ILE A 4 7.82 -10.95 1.70
C ILE A 4 8.16 -9.47 1.56
N ALA A 5 7.41 -8.77 0.73
CA ALA A 5 7.51 -7.33 0.57
C ALA A 5 6.21 -6.65 0.99
N PHE A 6 6.33 -5.55 1.71
CA PHE A 6 5.24 -4.64 2.03
C PHE A 6 5.40 -3.35 1.25
N PHE A 7 4.36 -2.94 0.55
CA PHE A 7 4.30 -1.64 -0.11
C PHE A 7 3.46 -0.70 0.73
N THR A 8 4.11 0.19 1.45
CA THR A 8 3.48 1.09 2.42
C THR A 8 2.77 2.24 1.72
N CYS A 9 1.55 2.56 2.15
CA CYS A 9 0.86 3.77 1.73
C CYS A 9 1.62 5.00 2.20
N SER A 10 1.78 5.98 1.32
CA SER A 10 2.55 7.21 1.59
C SER A 10 1.79 8.27 2.40
N ASN A 11 0.59 7.95 2.86
CA ASN A 11 -0.28 8.92 3.52
C ASN A 11 -0.01 9.01 5.03
N GLY A 12 1.00 9.76 5.40
CA GLY A 12 1.36 9.98 6.79
C GLY A 12 2.25 8.90 7.39
N TYR A 13 2.48 8.98 8.70
CA TYR A 13 3.43 8.13 9.40
C TYR A 13 2.83 6.83 9.96
N GLY A 14 1.53 6.81 10.21
CA GLY A 14 0.85 5.68 10.82
C GLY A 14 0.88 4.41 9.98
N HIS A 15 0.92 4.55 8.67
CA HIS A 15 1.00 3.42 7.75
C HIS A 15 2.31 2.64 7.92
N LEU A 16 3.44 3.32 7.95
CA LEU A 16 4.73 2.65 8.16
C LEU A 16 4.79 1.99 9.53
N LYS A 17 4.32 2.66 10.57
CA LYS A 17 4.29 2.10 11.92
C LYS A 17 3.50 0.79 11.97
N ARG A 18 2.34 0.76 11.35
CA ARG A 18 1.50 -0.45 11.27
C ARG A 18 2.20 -1.57 10.50
N VAL A 19 2.78 -1.26 9.34
CA VAL A 19 3.51 -2.25 8.53
C VAL A 19 4.68 -2.84 9.32
N VAL A 20 5.44 -2.03 10.02
CA VAL A 20 6.55 -2.50 10.87
C VAL A 20 6.06 -3.43 11.98
N GLU A 21 4.97 -3.07 12.66
CA GLU A 21 4.42 -3.91 13.73
C GLU A 21 3.94 -5.28 13.22
N VAL A 22 3.30 -5.31 12.05
CA VAL A 22 2.92 -6.58 11.40
C VAL A 22 4.18 -7.37 11.03
N SER A 23 5.17 -6.71 10.46
CA SER A 23 6.42 -7.34 10.01
C SER A 23 7.19 -8.01 11.14
N LYS A 24 7.20 -7.43 12.34
CA LYS A 24 7.87 -8.01 13.50
C LYS A 24 7.42 -9.44 13.82
N ASN A 25 6.16 -9.75 13.54
CA ASN A 25 5.60 -11.08 13.78
C ASN A 25 5.95 -12.10 12.68
N LEU A 26 6.60 -11.66 11.61
CA LEU A 26 6.94 -12.50 10.46
C LEU A 26 8.44 -12.80 10.32
N LEU A 27 9.28 -12.22 11.18
CA LEU A 27 10.74 -12.27 11.03
C LEU A 27 11.32 -13.68 11.20
N GLU A 28 10.64 -14.58 11.89
CA GLU A 28 11.08 -15.97 12.04
C GLU A 28 10.87 -16.79 10.77
N ASP A 29 9.88 -16.42 9.95
CA ASP A 29 9.45 -17.20 8.79
C ASP A 29 9.82 -16.56 7.45
N PHE A 30 10.09 -15.26 7.43
CA PHE A 30 10.31 -14.48 6.21
C PHE A 30 11.52 -13.56 6.29
N HIS A 31 12.17 -13.39 5.14
CA HIS A 31 12.99 -12.21 4.89
C HIS A 31 12.05 -11.06 4.49
N VAL A 32 11.98 -10.05 5.31
CA VAL A 32 11.04 -8.94 5.13
C VAL A 32 11.71 -7.74 4.47
N THR A 33 11.09 -7.23 3.43
CA THR A 33 11.42 -5.94 2.81
C THR A 33 10.22 -5.01 2.92
N ILE A 34 10.46 -3.77 3.33
CA ILE A 34 9.42 -2.73 3.40
C ILE A 34 9.79 -1.61 2.42
N PHE A 35 8.88 -1.37 1.48
CA PHE A 35 8.93 -0.20 0.60
C PHE A 35 8.13 0.92 1.23
N CYS A 36 8.72 2.10 1.35
CA CYS A 36 8.08 3.27 1.94
C CYS A 36 8.69 4.56 1.38
N GLU A 37 8.12 5.68 1.77
CA GLU A 37 8.75 6.98 1.53
C GLU A 37 9.89 7.21 2.51
N LYS A 38 10.92 7.89 2.05
CA LYS A 38 12.07 8.21 2.91
C LYS A 38 11.65 9.06 4.13
N TYR A 39 10.70 9.97 3.98
CA TYR A 39 10.25 10.80 5.10
C TYR A 39 9.58 9.99 6.21
N GLN A 40 8.89 8.89 5.83
CA GLN A 40 8.30 7.97 6.81
C GLN A 40 9.39 7.24 7.59
N TYR A 41 10.39 6.71 6.86
CA TYR A 41 11.51 6.02 7.49
C TYR A 41 12.28 6.95 8.44
N ASP A 42 12.59 8.17 8.01
CA ASP A 42 13.36 9.11 8.81
C ASP A 42 12.68 9.47 10.13
N LYS A 43 11.36 9.44 10.18
CA LYS A 43 10.59 9.66 11.40
C LYS A 43 10.86 8.61 12.49
N PHE A 44 11.05 7.36 12.08
CA PHE A 44 11.16 6.21 12.99
C PHE A 44 12.53 5.52 12.95
N ASN A 45 13.52 6.08 12.27
CA ASN A 45 14.77 5.40 11.97
C ASN A 45 15.49 4.85 13.20
N LYS A 46 15.44 5.55 14.33
CA LYS A 46 16.07 5.10 15.58
C LYS A 46 15.44 3.81 16.12
N GLU A 47 14.15 3.62 15.90
CA GLU A 47 13.40 2.47 16.38
C GLU A 47 13.50 1.28 15.44
N ILE A 48 13.60 1.53 14.13
CA ILE A 48 13.46 0.50 13.10
C ILE A 48 14.76 0.11 12.40
N SER A 49 15.81 0.93 12.48
CA SER A 49 17.08 0.69 11.77
C SER A 49 17.82 -0.57 12.24
N GLU A 50 17.61 -1.01 13.47
CA GLU A 50 18.24 -2.20 14.02
C GLU A 50 17.43 -3.48 13.79
N LEU A 51 16.22 -3.37 13.28
CA LEU A 51 15.41 -4.55 12.96
C LEU A 51 15.98 -5.29 11.74
N PRO A 52 15.87 -6.63 11.69
CA PRO A 52 16.31 -7.41 10.54
C PRO A 52 15.32 -7.29 9.37
N ILE A 53 15.05 -6.08 8.95
CA ILE A 53 14.13 -5.70 7.88
C ILE A 53 14.92 -4.86 6.87
N SER A 54 14.78 -5.18 5.59
CA SER A 54 15.30 -4.35 4.51
C SER A 54 14.32 -3.23 4.19
N PHE A 55 14.76 -1.98 4.24
CA PHE A 55 13.95 -0.83 3.83
C PHE A 55 14.40 -0.33 2.47
N LYS A 56 13.44 -0.12 1.58
CA LYS A 56 13.66 0.47 0.25
C LYS A 56 12.72 1.66 0.08
N PHE A 57 13.21 2.71 -0.56
CA PHE A 57 12.45 3.94 -0.73
C PHE A 57 11.90 4.05 -2.15
N TYR A 58 10.67 4.59 -2.26
CA TYR A 58 10.10 4.89 -3.57
C TYR A 58 10.90 5.98 -4.27
N ASN A 59 11.15 5.80 -5.56
CA ASN A 59 11.80 6.83 -6.40
C ASN A 59 10.78 7.86 -6.88
N ILE A 60 9.57 7.39 -7.23
CA ILE A 60 8.43 8.27 -7.56
C ILE A 60 7.55 8.36 -6.32
N GLU A 61 7.24 9.58 -5.90
CA GLU A 61 6.34 9.82 -4.77
C GLU A 61 4.95 9.25 -5.08
N ASN A 62 4.44 8.41 -4.18
CA ASN A 62 3.06 7.94 -4.28
C ASN A 62 2.09 9.07 -3.94
N ILE A 63 0.84 8.85 -4.30
CA ILE A 63 -0.23 9.80 -4.01
C ILE A 63 -0.34 10.03 -2.50
N ARG A 64 -0.40 11.27 -2.13
CA ARG A 64 -0.82 11.69 -0.80
C ARG A 64 -2.32 11.87 -0.80
N TRP A 65 -2.99 10.83 -0.36
CA TRP A 65 -4.44 10.73 -0.45
C TRP A 65 -5.19 11.86 0.24
N ASP A 66 -4.64 12.39 1.32
CA ASP A 66 -5.18 13.59 2.00
C ASP A 66 -5.22 14.82 1.07
N LYS A 67 -4.19 15.00 0.25
CA LYS A 67 -4.12 16.10 -0.72
C LYS A 67 -5.06 15.87 -1.92
N VAL A 68 -5.25 14.64 -2.32
CA VAL A 68 -6.17 14.29 -3.40
C VAL A 68 -7.61 14.61 -3.00
N LEU A 69 -7.97 14.45 -1.73
CA LEU A 69 -9.27 14.83 -1.21
C LEU A 69 -9.56 16.34 -1.35
N GLU A 70 -8.53 17.15 -1.53
CA GLU A 70 -8.67 18.60 -1.81
C GLU A 70 -8.80 18.90 -3.31
N ASN A 71 -8.07 18.16 -4.17
CA ASN A 71 -8.09 18.35 -5.63
C ASN A 71 -7.73 17.06 -6.36
N ASN A 72 -8.71 16.39 -6.95
CA ASN A 72 -8.57 15.05 -7.54
C ASN A 72 -8.05 15.00 -9.00
N LYS A 73 -7.90 16.14 -9.70
CA LYS A 73 -7.73 16.13 -11.16
C LYS A 73 -6.35 15.70 -11.68
N ILE A 74 -5.29 15.86 -10.89
CA ILE A 74 -3.91 15.66 -11.35
C ILE A 74 -3.27 14.36 -10.86
N TYR A 75 -3.97 13.59 -10.04
CA TYR A 75 -3.34 12.52 -9.28
C TYR A 75 -3.43 11.13 -9.91
N PHE A 76 -4.31 10.92 -10.88
CA PHE A 76 -4.41 9.61 -11.53
C PHE A 76 -3.12 9.26 -12.29
N LYS A 77 -2.55 10.23 -13.01
CA LYS A 77 -1.28 10.03 -13.70
C LYS A 77 -0.14 9.73 -12.73
N GLN A 78 -0.06 10.47 -11.63
CA GLN A 78 0.95 10.24 -10.59
C GLN A 78 0.82 8.83 -10.00
N TYR A 79 -0.41 8.40 -9.74
CA TYR A 79 -0.70 7.04 -9.24
C TYR A 79 -0.22 5.98 -10.23
N MET A 80 -0.53 6.14 -11.52
CA MET A 80 -0.09 5.23 -12.56
C MET A 80 1.43 5.20 -12.71
N ASP A 81 2.09 6.34 -12.62
CA ASP A 81 3.55 6.42 -12.69
C ASP A 81 4.20 5.66 -11.52
N TRP A 82 3.66 5.80 -10.31
CA TRP A 82 4.12 5.06 -9.14
C TRP A 82 3.90 3.55 -9.28
N ILE A 83 2.71 3.14 -9.74
CA ILE A 83 2.39 1.73 -9.99
C ILE A 83 3.36 1.13 -11.00
N ASN A 84 3.58 1.82 -12.12
CA ASN A 84 4.43 1.32 -13.20
C ASN A 84 5.91 1.27 -12.80
N GLU A 85 6.39 2.18 -11.98
CA GLU A 85 7.75 2.13 -11.46
C GLU A 85 7.98 0.92 -10.57
N ASN A 86 7.00 0.56 -9.77
CA ASN A 86 7.14 -0.53 -8.79
C ASN A 86 6.83 -1.91 -9.36
N LYS A 87 6.31 -2.01 -10.60
CA LYS A 87 5.89 -3.30 -11.17
C LYS A 87 6.99 -4.35 -11.22
N THR A 88 8.23 -3.96 -11.49
CA THR A 88 9.35 -4.88 -11.57
C THR A 88 9.70 -5.48 -10.22
N HIS A 89 9.56 -4.72 -9.14
CA HIS A 89 9.82 -5.18 -7.79
C HIS A 89 8.80 -6.19 -7.28
N LEU A 90 7.58 -6.20 -7.83
CA LEU A 90 6.52 -7.09 -7.37
C LEU A 90 6.87 -8.57 -7.56
N PHE A 91 7.71 -8.90 -8.55
CA PHE A 91 8.06 -10.28 -8.88
C PHE A 91 9.35 -10.76 -8.22
N ASP A 92 10.01 -9.90 -7.45
CA ASP A 92 11.24 -10.25 -6.73
C ASP A 92 10.95 -10.99 -5.40
N TYR A 93 9.70 -11.06 -4.99
CA TYR A 93 9.30 -11.59 -3.69
C TYR A 93 8.26 -12.70 -3.82
N ASP A 94 8.34 -13.68 -2.91
CA ASP A 94 7.38 -14.79 -2.87
C ASP A 94 5.97 -14.30 -2.50
N VAL A 95 5.89 -13.37 -1.56
CA VAL A 95 4.63 -12.77 -1.09
C VAL A 95 4.71 -11.25 -1.17
N VAL A 96 3.66 -10.62 -1.64
CA VAL A 96 3.53 -9.16 -1.66
C VAL A 96 2.28 -8.73 -0.92
N VAL A 97 2.45 -7.79 -0.01
CA VAL A 97 1.36 -7.14 0.73
C VAL A 97 1.36 -5.66 0.39
N SER A 98 0.22 -5.16 -0.03
CA SER A 98 0.04 -3.73 -0.26
C SER A 98 -0.78 -3.11 0.88
N ASP A 99 -0.21 -2.12 1.52
CA ASP A 99 -0.89 -1.38 2.57
C ASP A 99 -1.81 -0.34 1.94
N ASN A 100 -3.05 -0.75 1.76
CA ASN A 100 -4.16 0.08 1.28
C ASN A 100 -3.99 0.70 -0.13
N VAL A 101 -3.13 0.14 -0.96
CA VAL A 101 -2.92 0.59 -2.34
C VAL A 101 -3.30 -0.53 -3.29
N ALA A 102 -4.51 -0.47 -3.84
CA ALA A 102 -5.04 -1.53 -4.70
C ALA A 102 -4.43 -1.54 -6.10
N GLY A 103 -3.88 -0.42 -6.56
CA GLY A 103 -3.38 -0.26 -7.92
C GLY A 103 -2.28 -1.25 -8.32
N LEU A 104 -1.53 -1.78 -7.37
CA LEU A 104 -0.50 -2.79 -7.65
C LEU A 104 -1.09 -4.11 -8.18
N LEU A 105 -2.37 -4.39 -7.94
CA LEU A 105 -3.08 -5.53 -8.52
C LEU A 105 -3.12 -5.50 -10.06
N LEU A 106 -2.88 -4.34 -10.67
CA LEU A 106 -2.77 -4.23 -12.12
C LEU A 106 -1.66 -5.14 -12.67
N HIS A 107 -0.59 -5.33 -11.92
CA HIS A 107 0.60 -6.06 -12.39
C HIS A 107 0.80 -7.40 -11.71
N ARG A 108 0.33 -7.59 -10.48
CA ARG A 108 0.41 -8.86 -9.76
C ARG A 108 -0.91 -9.14 -9.04
N LYS A 109 -1.54 -10.24 -9.42
CA LYS A 109 -2.93 -10.53 -9.03
C LYS A 109 -3.09 -11.16 -7.65
N ASP A 110 -2.05 -11.81 -7.11
CA ASP A 110 -2.07 -12.49 -5.82
C ASP A 110 -1.61 -11.60 -4.65
N ILE A 111 -1.53 -10.30 -4.86
CA ILE A 111 -1.20 -9.34 -3.80
C ILE A 111 -2.28 -9.39 -2.71
N ILE A 112 -1.81 -9.40 -1.47
CA ILE A 112 -2.66 -9.29 -0.28
C ILE A 112 -2.81 -7.79 0.03
N LEU A 113 -4.04 -7.32 0.17
CA LEU A 113 -4.31 -5.98 0.64
C LEU A 113 -4.43 -5.96 2.17
N MET A 114 -3.90 -4.93 2.81
CA MET A 114 -4.14 -4.69 4.23
C MET A 114 -4.51 -3.23 4.47
N GLY A 115 -5.35 -2.96 5.47
CA GLY A 115 -5.74 -1.60 5.77
C GLY A 115 -6.94 -1.51 6.70
N SER A 116 -7.15 -0.31 7.21
CA SER A 116 -8.30 0.00 8.08
C SER A 116 -9.52 0.45 7.28
N PHE A 117 -9.36 0.74 6.00
CA PHE A 117 -10.40 1.13 5.06
C PHE A 117 -9.87 0.96 3.64
N LEU A 118 -10.72 1.11 2.66
CA LEU A 118 -10.34 1.10 1.23
C LEU A 118 -10.45 2.51 0.66
N TRP A 119 -9.39 3.00 0.02
CA TRP A 119 -9.35 4.37 -0.48
C TRP A 119 -10.43 4.67 -1.52
N HIS A 120 -10.79 3.71 -2.35
CA HIS A 120 -11.86 3.93 -3.34
C HIS A 120 -13.21 4.24 -2.69
N ASP A 121 -13.51 3.64 -1.53
CA ASP A 121 -14.72 3.96 -0.77
C ASP A 121 -14.69 5.40 -0.25
N VAL A 122 -13.56 5.83 0.29
CA VAL A 122 -13.37 7.21 0.77
C VAL A 122 -13.57 8.21 -0.36
N TYR A 123 -12.98 7.94 -1.52
CA TYR A 123 -13.12 8.79 -2.69
C TYR A 123 -14.53 8.82 -3.24
N PHE A 124 -15.13 7.66 -3.35
CA PHE A 124 -16.51 7.57 -3.83
C PHE A 124 -17.46 8.35 -2.94
N ASN A 125 -17.30 8.25 -1.62
CA ASN A 125 -18.14 8.97 -0.67
C ASN A 125 -17.95 10.49 -0.75
N LYS A 126 -16.73 10.95 -1.06
CA LYS A 126 -16.44 12.38 -1.15
C LYS A 126 -16.79 13.00 -2.50
N PHE A 127 -16.50 12.31 -3.60
CA PHE A 127 -16.54 12.87 -4.96
C PHE A 127 -17.59 12.19 -5.86
N GLY A 128 -18.26 11.15 -5.38
CA GLY A 128 -19.08 10.29 -6.24
C GLY A 128 -18.20 9.46 -7.17
N THR A 129 -18.75 9.00 -8.30
CA THR A 129 -18.01 8.22 -9.29
C THR A 129 -16.88 9.07 -9.87
N ASN A 130 -15.65 8.57 -9.76
CA ASN A 130 -14.45 9.23 -10.27
C ASN A 130 -13.44 8.19 -10.79
N GLU A 131 -12.43 8.66 -11.52
CA GLU A 131 -11.46 7.80 -12.19
C GLU A 131 -10.64 6.95 -11.20
N LEU A 132 -10.18 7.55 -10.11
CA LEU A 132 -9.38 6.85 -9.10
C LEU A 132 -10.16 5.75 -8.38
N SER A 133 -11.34 6.07 -7.89
CA SER A 133 -12.17 5.09 -7.18
C SER A 133 -12.65 3.97 -8.08
N THR A 134 -12.99 4.28 -9.32
CA THR A 134 -13.41 3.29 -10.33
C THR A 134 -12.26 2.35 -10.68
N PHE A 135 -11.06 2.88 -10.84
CA PHE A 135 -9.87 2.08 -11.13
C PHE A 135 -9.56 1.07 -10.02
N ASP A 136 -9.47 1.54 -8.78
CA ASP A 136 -9.20 0.66 -7.63
C ASP A 136 -10.33 -0.35 -7.39
N PHE A 137 -11.57 0.09 -7.47
CA PHE A 137 -12.74 -0.77 -7.32
C PHE A 137 -12.73 -1.92 -8.35
N ASN A 138 -12.49 -1.61 -9.62
CA ASN A 138 -12.48 -2.62 -10.68
C ASN A 138 -11.36 -3.64 -10.46
N LEU A 139 -10.17 -3.21 -10.04
CA LEU A 139 -9.07 -4.12 -9.75
C LEU A 139 -9.40 -5.08 -8.60
N ILE A 140 -10.05 -4.60 -7.55
CA ILE A 140 -10.47 -5.42 -6.42
C ILE A 140 -11.56 -6.41 -6.86
N GLN A 141 -12.55 -5.96 -7.61
CA GLN A 141 -13.63 -6.83 -8.10
C GLN A 141 -13.13 -7.92 -9.04
N GLU A 142 -12.23 -7.58 -9.97
CA GLU A 142 -11.69 -8.53 -10.94
C GLU A 142 -10.76 -9.58 -10.31
N ASN A 143 -9.95 -9.18 -9.33
CA ASN A 143 -8.90 -10.03 -8.77
C ASN A 143 -9.31 -10.72 -7.47
N THR A 144 -10.37 -10.26 -6.82
CA THR A 144 -10.85 -10.78 -5.52
C THR A 144 -9.70 -11.06 -4.54
N PRO A 145 -8.86 -10.05 -4.21
CA PRO A 145 -7.68 -10.27 -3.38
C PRO A 145 -8.06 -10.68 -1.95
N ARG A 146 -7.13 -11.31 -1.27
CA ARG A 146 -7.22 -11.46 0.18
C ARG A 146 -7.06 -10.10 0.82
N ILE A 147 -7.91 -9.77 1.78
CA ILE A 147 -7.87 -8.49 2.48
C ILE A 147 -7.72 -8.74 3.97
N ILE A 148 -6.66 -8.16 4.55
CA ILE A 148 -6.41 -8.22 5.98
C ILE A 148 -6.86 -6.90 6.60
N THR A 149 -7.87 -6.98 7.46
CA THR A 149 -8.39 -5.83 8.20
C THR A 149 -8.44 -6.15 9.68
N ASN A 150 -8.67 -5.13 10.49
CA ASN A 150 -9.00 -5.36 11.89
C ASN A 150 -10.53 -5.47 12.08
N LYS A 151 -10.94 -5.94 13.25
CA LYS A 151 -12.36 -6.21 13.54
C LYS A 151 -13.25 -4.96 13.61
N TYR A 152 -12.67 -3.77 13.55
CA TYR A 152 -13.40 -2.51 13.64
C TYR A 152 -13.57 -1.83 12.28
N VAL A 153 -13.19 -2.50 11.22
CA VAL A 153 -13.23 -1.92 9.86
C VAL A 153 -14.58 -2.15 9.23
N GLU A 154 -15.15 -1.08 8.70
CA GLU A 154 -16.24 -1.12 7.74
C GLU A 154 -15.68 -0.88 6.35
N THR A 155 -15.98 -1.77 5.42
CA THR A 155 -15.62 -1.63 4.02
C THR A 155 -16.89 -1.72 3.20
N GLY A 156 -17.25 -0.61 2.53
CA GLY A 156 -18.52 -0.49 1.80
C GLY A 156 -18.62 -1.43 0.60
N THR A 157 -17.49 -1.99 0.14
CA THR A 157 -17.43 -2.88 -1.03
C THR A 157 -17.27 -4.37 -0.66
N LEU A 158 -17.13 -4.67 0.59
CA LEU A 158 -17.02 -6.04 1.10
C LEU A 158 -18.32 -6.50 1.76
#